data_c276a7e6dcaf4b012436a10caefa93a7
#
_entry.id   c276a7e6dcaf4b012436a10caefa93a7
#
_cell.length_a   1.000
_cell.length_b   1.000
_cell.length_c   1.000
_cell.angle_alpha   90.00
_cell.angle_beta   90.00
_cell.angle_gamma   90.00
#
_symmetry.space_group_name_H-M   'P 1'
#
loop_
_entity.id
_entity.type
_entity.pdbx_description
1 polymer ?
#
loop_
_entity_poly.entity_id
_entity_poly.type
_entity_poly.pdbx_seq_one_letter_code
_entity_poly.pdbx_strand_id
1 'polypeptide(L)'
;YSLGKLYSLQFYRELQKITNPETKIVVQTTSPYFAPKSFWCIQKTLNQVFPNVTAYHNYVPSFGEWGFCLAGNNDFSVKRKMNGLKFYNYQFAQLAYFEKDMLAKNVEVNQLQNQILVRYFDEEWSKVQ
;
A
#
# COMPACT_ATOMS: atom_id res chain seq x y z
N TYR A 1 -2.84 -18.01 1.55
CA TYR A 1 -3.01 -18.01 3.00
C TYR A 1 -1.70 -17.70 3.73
N SER A 2 -0.62 -18.42 3.41
CA SER A 2 0.66 -18.21 4.08
C SER A 2 1.24 -16.82 3.85
N LEU A 3 1.01 -16.22 2.67
CA LEU A 3 1.49 -14.88 2.36
C LEU A 3 0.73 -13.77 3.10
N GLY A 4 -0.50 -14.05 3.54
CA GLY A 4 -1.28 -13.10 4.31
C GLY A 4 -0.63 -12.69 5.63
N LYS A 5 0.21 -13.56 6.17
CA LYS A 5 0.94 -13.29 7.41
C LYS A 5 1.92 -12.13 7.26
N LEU A 6 2.48 -11.94 6.06
CA LEU A 6 3.42 -10.86 5.77
C LEU A 6 2.74 -9.48 5.64
N TYR A 7 1.41 -9.46 5.68
CA TYR A 7 0.62 -8.22 5.64
C TYR A 7 -0.16 -8.02 6.94
N SER A 8 0.21 -8.74 8.02
CA SER A 8 -0.50 -8.66 9.28
C SER A 8 0.02 -7.54 10.17
N LEU A 9 -0.84 -7.07 11.07
CA LEU A 9 -0.48 -6.08 12.06
C LEU A 9 0.74 -6.52 12.87
N GLN A 10 0.76 -7.79 13.26
CA GLN A 10 1.85 -8.35 14.06
C GLN A 10 3.18 -8.31 13.32
N PHE A 11 3.16 -8.67 12.02
CA PHE A 11 4.36 -8.62 11.19
C PHE A 11 4.90 -7.18 11.08
N TYR A 12 4.01 -6.22 10.85
CA TYR A 12 4.43 -4.83 10.71
C TYR A 12 4.96 -4.25 12.02
N ARG A 13 4.42 -4.67 13.16
CA ARG A 13 4.95 -4.28 14.47
C ARG A 13 6.37 -4.80 14.68
N GLU A 14 6.64 -6.04 14.29
CA GLU A 14 7.99 -6.60 14.36
C GLU A 14 8.94 -5.86 13.40
N LEU A 15 8.46 -5.54 12.21
CA LEU A 15 9.23 -4.81 11.22
C LEU A 15 9.58 -3.41 11.73
N GLN A 16 8.65 -2.73 12.39
CA GLN A 16 8.90 -1.39 12.95
C GLN A 16 10.02 -1.39 13.95
N LYS A 17 10.18 -2.46 14.73
CA LYS A 17 11.23 -2.55 15.77
C LYS A 17 12.63 -2.47 15.19
N ILE A 18 12.83 -2.84 13.94
CA ILE A 18 14.15 -2.79 13.28
C ILE A 18 14.31 -1.55 12.40
N THR A 19 13.35 -0.63 12.43
CA THR A 19 13.42 0.61 11.66
C THR A 19 13.94 1.74 12.52
N ASN A 20 14.50 2.77 11.85
CA ASN A 20 14.92 4.02 12.49
C ASN A 20 14.07 5.17 11.89
N PRO A 21 14.25 6.43 12.39
CA PRO A 21 13.44 7.55 11.92
C PRO A 21 13.51 7.81 10.42
N GLU A 22 14.58 7.38 9.76
CA GLU A 22 14.77 7.64 8.33
C GLU A 22 14.37 6.45 7.45
N THR A 23 14.03 5.32 8.03
CA THR A 23 13.66 4.11 7.28
C THR A 23 12.32 4.33 6.58
N LYS A 24 12.28 3.95 5.31
CA LYS A 24 11.04 3.95 4.51
C LYS A 24 10.79 2.55 4.01
N ILE A 25 9.54 2.13 4.05
CA ILE A 25 9.10 0.81 3.64
C ILE A 25 8.10 0.98 2.52
N VAL A 26 8.32 0.28 1.41
CA VAL A 26 7.37 0.24 0.30
C VAL A 26 6.72 -1.13 0.30
N VAL A 27 5.40 -1.13 0.34
CA VAL A 27 4.59 -2.35 0.32
C VAL A 27 3.77 -2.37 -0.96
N GLN A 28 3.86 -3.45 -1.70
CA GLN A 28 3.02 -3.69 -2.87
C GLN A 28 1.64 -4.14 -2.37
N THR A 29 0.58 -3.48 -2.83
CA THR A 29 -0.75 -3.62 -2.22
C THR A 29 -1.85 -4.05 -3.19
N THR A 30 -1.50 -4.69 -4.29
CA THR A 30 -2.44 -5.12 -5.33
C THR A 30 -3.13 -3.95 -6.03
N SER A 31 -4.18 -4.21 -6.82
CA SER A 31 -4.84 -3.17 -7.59
C SER A 31 -5.90 -2.45 -6.76
N PRO A 32 -5.85 -1.12 -6.63
CA PRO A 32 -6.89 -0.39 -5.91
C PRO A 32 -8.23 -0.36 -6.66
N TYR A 33 -8.22 -0.69 -7.95
CA TYR A 33 -9.44 -0.69 -8.77
C TYR A 33 -10.11 -2.05 -8.81
N PHE A 34 -9.34 -3.13 -8.93
CA PHE A 34 -9.88 -4.48 -8.97
C PHE A 34 -10.06 -5.10 -7.60
N ALA A 35 -9.24 -4.71 -6.64
CA ALA A 35 -9.27 -5.26 -5.29
C ALA A 35 -9.20 -4.15 -4.24
N PRO A 36 -10.19 -3.22 -4.21
CA PRO A 36 -10.13 -2.06 -3.33
C PRO A 36 -10.14 -2.43 -1.85
N LYS A 37 -10.91 -3.43 -1.44
CA LYS A 37 -10.92 -3.85 -0.02
C LYS A 37 -9.57 -4.37 0.43
N SER A 38 -8.93 -5.19 -0.39
CA SER A 38 -7.60 -5.71 -0.12
C SER A 38 -6.57 -4.57 -0.02
N PHE A 39 -6.63 -3.65 -0.97
CA PHE A 39 -5.73 -2.49 -1.00
C PHE A 39 -5.86 -1.65 0.28
N TRP A 40 -7.06 -1.23 0.63
CA TRP A 40 -7.28 -0.37 1.78
C TRP A 40 -7.11 -1.11 3.11
N CYS A 41 -7.32 -2.43 3.14
CA CYS A 41 -7.01 -3.26 4.29
C CYS A 41 -5.51 -3.21 4.62
N ILE A 42 -4.65 -3.35 3.62
CA ILE A 42 -3.20 -3.27 3.79
C ILE A 42 -2.81 -1.87 4.27
N GLN A 43 -3.35 -0.83 3.64
CA GLN A 43 -3.09 0.55 4.04
C GLN A 43 -3.48 0.80 5.49
N LYS A 44 -4.67 0.38 5.88
CA LYS A 44 -5.16 0.54 7.25
C LYS A 44 -4.30 -0.20 8.26
N THR A 45 -3.86 -1.41 7.91
CA THR A 45 -2.99 -2.21 8.77
C THR A 45 -1.65 -1.52 8.99
N LEU A 46 -1.03 -1.00 7.93
CA LEU A 46 0.20 -0.23 8.03
C LEU A 46 0.01 1.02 8.89
N ASN A 47 -1.12 1.69 8.73
CA ASN A 47 -1.41 2.94 9.43
C ASN A 47 -1.60 2.75 10.94
N GLN A 48 -1.87 1.53 11.39
CA GLN A 48 -1.92 1.20 12.81
C GLN A 48 -0.53 1.14 13.44
N VAL A 49 0.51 0.94 12.63
CA VAL A 49 1.87 0.71 13.10
C VAL A 49 2.77 1.91 12.85
N PHE A 50 2.70 2.49 11.66
CA PHE A 50 3.57 3.59 11.25
C PHE A 50 2.81 4.90 11.29
N PRO A 51 3.45 5.98 11.80
CA PRO A 51 2.78 7.29 11.88
C PRO A 51 2.53 7.95 10.53
N ASN A 52 3.31 7.58 9.51
CA ASN A 52 3.18 8.17 8.18
C ASN A 52 3.04 7.05 7.15
N VAL A 53 1.86 6.96 6.52
CA VAL A 53 1.58 6.00 5.45
C VAL A 53 0.92 6.74 4.30
N THR A 54 1.54 6.67 3.13
CA THR A 54 1.00 7.27 1.91
C THR A 54 0.70 6.18 0.90
N ALA A 55 -0.56 6.12 0.46
CA ALA A 55 -0.97 5.21 -0.59
C ALA A 55 -0.78 5.89 -1.95
N TYR A 56 -0.31 5.13 -2.93
CA TYR A 56 -0.21 5.63 -4.30
C TYR A 56 -0.39 4.47 -5.27
N HIS A 57 -0.58 4.80 -6.54
CA HIS A 57 -0.76 3.80 -7.58
C HIS A 57 0.00 4.21 -8.84
N ASN A 58 0.29 3.22 -9.66
CA ASN A 58 0.97 3.46 -10.92
C ASN A 58 0.62 2.36 -11.90
N TYR A 59 0.73 2.66 -13.19
CA TYR A 59 0.50 1.68 -14.23
C TYR A 59 1.70 0.76 -14.38
N VAL A 60 1.44 -0.55 -14.30
CA VAL A 60 2.44 -1.59 -14.53
C VAL A 60 2.02 -2.36 -15.79
N PRO A 61 2.86 -2.41 -16.84
CA PRO A 61 2.43 -2.93 -18.15
C PRO A 61 1.78 -4.30 -18.13
N SER A 62 2.20 -5.20 -17.26
CA SER A 62 1.63 -6.55 -17.19
C SER A 62 0.41 -6.66 -16.29
N PHE A 63 0.16 -5.67 -15.42
CA PHE A 63 -0.85 -5.77 -14.37
C PHE A 63 -1.89 -4.65 -14.40
N GLY A 64 -1.68 -3.60 -15.20
CA GLY A 64 -2.53 -2.42 -15.18
C GLY A 64 -2.19 -1.48 -14.04
N GLU A 65 -3.18 -0.77 -13.50
CA GLU A 65 -2.97 0.10 -12.35
C GLU A 65 -2.73 -0.74 -11.08
N TRP A 66 -1.59 -0.54 -10.47
CA TRP A 66 -1.17 -1.29 -9.30
C TRP A 66 -0.89 -0.34 -8.14
N GLY A 67 -1.19 -0.80 -6.94
CA GLY A 67 -1.10 0.03 -5.74
C GLY A 67 0.11 -0.27 -4.89
N PHE A 68 0.54 0.75 -4.19
CA PHE A 68 1.67 0.69 -3.27
C PHE A 68 1.37 1.56 -2.05
N CYS A 69 1.99 1.21 -0.92
CA CYS A 69 1.99 2.07 0.26
C CYS A 69 3.43 2.34 0.67
N LEU A 70 3.72 3.60 0.94
CA LEU A 70 5.00 4.04 1.47
C LEU A 70 4.78 4.36 2.95
N ALA A 71 5.50 3.67 3.82
CA ALA A 71 5.34 3.78 5.26
C ALA A 71 6.65 4.16 5.93
N GLY A 72 6.57 4.91 7.02
CA GLY A 72 7.74 5.31 7.79
C GLY A 72 7.39 6.06 9.05
N ASN A 73 8.43 6.43 9.82
CA ASN A 73 8.28 7.12 11.09
C ASN A 73 8.31 8.65 10.94
N ASN A 74 8.78 9.16 9.82
CA ASN A 74 8.82 10.59 9.51
C ASN A 74 8.00 10.88 8.27
N ASP A 75 7.58 12.14 8.15
CA ASP A 75 6.96 12.64 6.94
C ASP A 75 7.89 12.50 5.76
N PHE A 76 7.31 12.24 4.58
CA PHE A 76 8.07 12.18 3.34
C PHE A 76 7.27 12.83 2.21
N SER A 77 8.02 13.46 1.32
CA SER A 77 7.47 14.09 0.12
C SER A 77 8.48 13.91 -1.00
N VAL A 78 8.03 14.13 -2.24
CA VAL A 78 8.94 14.09 -3.40
C VAL A 78 9.77 15.38 -3.35
N LYS A 79 11.04 15.27 -2.97
CA LYS A 79 11.92 16.42 -2.75
C LYS A 79 12.86 16.72 -3.90
N ARG A 80 13.07 15.75 -4.81
CA ARG A 80 14.02 15.90 -5.92
C ARG A 80 13.33 15.67 -7.24
N LYS A 81 13.64 16.53 -8.20
CA LYS A 81 13.29 16.32 -9.59
C LYS A 81 14.46 15.61 -10.26
N MET A 82 14.18 14.48 -10.90
CA MET A 82 15.17 13.71 -11.63
C MET A 82 14.87 13.80 -13.11
N ASN A 83 15.81 14.32 -13.88
CA ASN A 83 15.67 14.49 -15.32
C ASN A 83 16.34 13.34 -16.07
N GLY A 84 15.92 13.09 -17.30
CA GLY A 84 16.54 12.09 -18.16
C GLY A 84 16.12 10.66 -17.91
N LEU A 85 15.18 10.41 -17.04
CA LEU A 85 14.65 9.06 -16.78
C LEU A 85 13.52 8.73 -17.75
N LYS A 86 13.50 7.48 -18.22
CA LYS A 86 12.56 7.07 -19.27
C LYS A 86 11.10 7.09 -18.80
N PHE A 87 10.83 6.62 -17.59
CA PHE A 87 9.45 6.47 -17.10
C PHE A 87 9.12 7.36 -15.91
N TYR A 88 10.08 8.12 -15.41
CA TYR A 88 9.88 9.00 -14.26
C TYR A 88 9.94 10.46 -14.69
N ASN A 89 8.98 11.25 -14.22
CA ASN A 89 9.11 12.70 -14.13
C ASN A 89 8.37 13.18 -12.89
N TYR A 90 8.72 14.38 -12.44
CA TYR A 90 8.19 14.92 -11.19
C TYR A 90 6.66 15.09 -11.23
N GLN A 91 6.14 15.58 -12.34
CA GLN A 91 4.70 15.78 -12.50
C GLN A 91 3.94 14.47 -12.51
N PHE A 92 4.46 13.45 -13.19
CA PHE A 92 3.87 12.12 -13.22
C PHE A 92 3.84 11.51 -11.82
N ALA A 93 4.89 11.71 -11.03
CA ALA A 93 4.96 11.21 -9.66
C ALA A 93 3.86 11.83 -8.79
N GLN A 94 3.52 13.11 -9.01
CA GLN A 94 2.43 13.76 -8.29
C GLN A 94 1.08 13.15 -8.62
N LEU A 95 0.87 12.72 -9.86
CA LEU A 95 -0.38 12.09 -10.29
C LEU A 95 -0.55 10.67 -9.75
N ALA A 96 0.51 10.07 -9.24
CA ALA A 96 0.43 8.73 -8.66
C ALA A 96 -0.33 8.70 -7.32
N TYR A 97 -0.48 9.84 -6.66
CA TYR A 97 -1.23 9.93 -5.42
C TYR A 97 -2.73 9.96 -5.69
N PHE A 98 -3.50 9.42 -4.75
CA PHE A 98 -4.96 9.42 -4.87
C PHE A 98 -5.53 10.81 -4.69
N GLU A 99 -6.57 11.12 -5.45
CA GLU A 99 -7.31 12.36 -5.31
C GLU A 99 -8.20 12.31 -4.06
N LYS A 100 -8.64 13.48 -3.60
CA LYS A 100 -9.39 13.60 -2.34
C LYS A 100 -10.72 12.85 -2.33
N ASP A 101 -11.31 12.65 -3.49
CA ASP A 101 -12.58 11.94 -3.62
C ASP A 101 -12.42 10.42 -3.69
N MET A 102 -11.21 9.92 -3.77
CA MET A 102 -10.94 8.49 -3.70
C MET A 102 -10.76 8.08 -2.24
N LEU A 103 -11.88 7.90 -1.57
CA LEU A 103 -11.90 7.59 -0.14
C LEU A 103 -11.55 6.14 0.13
N ALA A 104 -10.85 5.93 1.26
CA ALA A 104 -10.58 4.59 1.76
C ALA A 104 -11.89 3.89 2.10
N LYS A 105 -11.98 2.62 1.75
CA LYS A 105 -13.13 1.80 2.09
C LYS A 105 -13.13 1.48 3.58
N ASN A 106 -14.31 1.26 4.14
CA ASN A 106 -14.46 0.82 5.51
C ASN A 106 -14.10 -0.67 5.57
N VAL A 107 -12.87 -0.95 6.02
CA VAL A 107 -12.31 -2.30 6.06
C VAL A 107 -11.69 -2.56 7.43
N GLU A 108 -11.47 -3.84 7.73
CA GLU A 108 -10.82 -4.23 8.97
C GLU A 108 -9.30 -4.29 8.82
N VAL A 109 -8.61 -4.21 9.96
CA VAL A 109 -7.16 -4.40 10.02
C VAL A 109 -6.84 -5.89 9.90
N ASN A 110 -5.84 -6.24 9.11
CA ASN A 110 -5.42 -7.63 8.94
C ASN A 110 -4.58 -8.07 10.13
N GLN A 111 -5.02 -9.10 10.82
CA GLN A 111 -4.32 -9.67 11.96
C GLN A 111 -4.11 -11.16 11.77
N LEU A 112 -3.16 -11.72 12.51
CA LEU A 112 -2.91 -13.16 12.47
C LEU A 112 -4.14 -13.97 12.86
N GLN A 113 -4.95 -13.42 13.78
CA GLN A 113 -6.15 -14.11 14.29
C GLN A 113 -7.28 -14.15 13.26
N ASN A 114 -7.47 -13.09 12.49
CA ASN A 114 -8.63 -13.01 11.60
C ASN A 114 -8.29 -13.27 10.12
N GLN A 115 -7.04 -12.99 9.69
CA GLN A 115 -6.62 -13.16 8.31
C GLN A 115 -7.62 -12.56 7.32
N ILE A 116 -8.17 -11.38 7.66
CA ILE A 116 -9.26 -10.77 6.90
C ILE A 116 -8.83 -10.39 5.48
N LEU A 117 -7.54 -10.08 5.29
CA LEU A 117 -7.00 -9.75 3.98
C LEU A 117 -7.16 -10.92 3.00
N VAL A 118 -6.93 -12.15 3.45
CA VAL A 118 -7.08 -13.33 2.60
C VAL A 118 -8.50 -13.43 2.09
N ARG A 119 -9.48 -13.18 2.96
CA ARG A 119 -10.89 -13.20 2.58
C ARG A 119 -11.21 -12.10 1.55
N TYR A 120 -10.78 -10.88 1.81
CA TYR A 120 -10.98 -9.76 0.88
C TYR A 120 -10.36 -10.06 -0.48
N PHE A 121 -9.15 -10.58 -0.48
CA PHE A 121 -8.42 -10.89 -1.71
C PHE A 121 -9.14 -11.97 -2.51
N ASP A 122 -9.57 -13.06 -1.86
CA ASP A 122 -10.28 -14.13 -2.54
C ASP A 122 -11.61 -13.67 -3.10
N GLU A 123 -12.36 -12.87 -2.35
CA GLU A 123 -13.66 -12.33 -2.79
C GLU A 123 -13.50 -11.41 -4.00
N GLU A 124 -12.52 -10.52 -3.98
CA GLU A 124 -12.37 -9.52 -5.02
C GLU A 124 -11.77 -10.10 -6.29
N TRP A 125 -10.77 -10.95 -6.19
CA TRP A 125 -10.15 -11.53 -7.37
C TRP A 125 -11.00 -12.61 -8.02
N SER A 126 -11.88 -13.27 -7.29
CA SER A 126 -12.81 -14.24 -7.89
C SER A 126 -13.78 -13.58 -8.87
N LYS A 127 -14.06 -12.30 -8.69
CA LYS A 127 -14.96 -11.55 -9.56
C LYS A 127 -14.31 -11.13 -10.90
N VAL A 128 -12.99 -11.19 -10.97
CA VAL A 128 -12.22 -10.76 -12.15
C VAL A 128 -12.00 -11.92 -13.11
N GLN A 129 -12.04 -13.14 -12.60
CA GLN A 129 -11.78 -14.37 -13.38
C GLN A 129 -13.03 -14.84 -14.14
#